data_f12ae7397c7da3b2e6247cf8ddc75089
#
_entry.id   f12ae7397c7da3b2e6247cf8ddc75089
#
_cell.length_a   1.000
_cell.length_b   1.000
_cell.length_c   1.000
_cell.angle_alpha   90.00
_cell.angle_beta   90.00
_cell.angle_gamma   90.00
#
_symmetry.space_group_name_H-M   'P 1'
#
loop_
_entity.id
_entity.type
_entity.pdbx_description
1 polymer ?
#
loop_
_entity_poly.entity_id
_entity_poly.type
_entity_poly.pdbx_seq_one_letter_code
_entity_poly.pdbx_strand_id
1 'polypeptide(L)'
;MSKDEIYRSEETGSKPFEFSEAVARVFPDMLSRSIPGYSASLDAIRSLAGRFVQPSTNCYDLGCSLGAATLALQSGTRAPQCRVIAVDNAPAMVSRCREIVAREAAPSGPPVDVMEADLRDVDVSNASMVVMNYTLQFVPAIERGDLLGKICAGMTRNGLLVLSEKVFDEDPEIEALLIEMHHDFKRRNAYSDLEISRKRAALEKVLVPDTIRTHRKRLASAGFRHSGVWLRHFNFISLLAVR
;
A
#
# COMPACT_ATOMS: atom_id res chain seq x y z
N MET A 1 20.97 4.84 -0.69
CA MET A 1 19.78 4.84 0.20
C MET A 1 20.26 4.77 1.63
N SER A 2 19.67 5.54 2.53
CA SER A 2 20.01 5.47 3.95
C SER A 2 19.43 4.20 4.56
N LYS A 3 20.19 3.52 5.42
CA LYS A 3 19.75 2.29 6.09
C LYS A 3 18.71 2.61 7.18
N ASP A 4 17.68 1.78 7.32
CA ASP A 4 16.72 1.88 8.41
C ASP A 4 17.35 1.42 9.73
N GLU A 5 17.63 2.38 10.59
CA GLU A 5 18.17 2.22 11.94
C GLU A 5 17.33 2.96 12.99
N ILE A 6 16.10 3.36 12.62
CA ILE A 6 15.22 4.18 13.48
C ILE A 6 14.96 3.50 14.82
N TYR A 7 14.82 2.19 14.85
CA TYR A 7 14.51 1.44 16.07
C TYR A 7 15.74 0.88 16.81
N ARG A 8 16.96 1.29 16.43
CA ARG A 8 18.19 0.94 17.15
C ARG A 8 18.29 1.62 18.53
N SER A 9 17.89 2.90 18.65
CA SER A 9 17.93 3.65 19.91
C SER A 9 16.68 3.41 20.77
N GLU A 10 16.82 3.60 22.10
CA GLU A 10 15.71 3.42 23.06
C GLU A 10 14.62 4.47 22.94
N GLU A 11 14.95 5.67 22.53
CA GLU A 11 14.03 6.83 22.46
C GLU A 11 12.86 6.64 21.48
N THR A 12 13.04 5.83 20.43
CA THR A 12 12.06 5.64 19.38
C THR A 12 11.05 4.51 19.64
N GLY A 13 11.34 3.59 20.54
CA GLY A 13 10.48 2.42 20.81
C GLY A 13 9.20 2.70 21.62
N SER A 14 9.09 3.87 22.26
CA SER A 14 7.96 4.22 23.14
C SER A 14 6.81 4.96 22.43
N LYS A 15 7.07 5.56 21.28
CA LYS A 15 6.08 6.35 20.52
C LYS A 15 5.34 5.50 19.47
N PRO A 16 4.07 5.83 19.17
CA PRO A 16 3.39 5.28 18.00
C PRO A 16 4.19 5.55 16.72
N PHE A 17 4.04 4.67 15.73
CA PHE A 17 4.66 4.89 14.41
C PHE A 17 4.04 6.11 13.72
N GLU A 18 4.89 6.97 13.20
CA GLU A 18 4.50 8.15 12.43
C GLU A 18 5.29 8.20 11.11
N PHE A 19 4.62 8.60 10.04
CA PHE A 19 5.25 8.82 8.71
C PHE A 19 5.99 10.16 8.68
N SER A 20 7.00 10.29 9.55
CA SER A 20 7.81 11.51 9.73
C SER A 20 8.90 11.65 8.69
N GLU A 21 9.57 12.80 8.67
CA GLU A 21 10.74 13.06 7.81
C GLU A 21 11.89 12.05 8.05
N ALA A 22 12.10 11.63 9.30
CA ALA A 22 13.09 10.60 9.63
C ALA A 22 12.74 9.25 8.98
N VAL A 23 11.47 8.87 9.02
CA VAL A 23 10.96 7.67 8.35
C VAL A 23 11.05 7.80 6.84
N ALA A 24 10.65 8.94 6.26
CA ALA A 24 10.70 9.16 4.81
C ALA A 24 12.10 8.96 4.22
N ARG A 25 13.15 9.34 4.94
CA ARG A 25 14.55 9.16 4.50
C ARG A 25 14.99 7.70 4.34
N VAL A 26 14.46 6.80 5.17
CA VAL A 26 14.85 5.38 5.19
C VAL A 26 13.75 4.45 4.69
N PHE A 27 12.61 5.01 4.29
CA PHE A 27 11.40 4.25 3.97
C PHE A 27 11.59 3.17 2.90
N PRO A 28 12.32 3.40 1.79
CA PRO A 28 12.56 2.36 0.79
C PRO A 28 13.34 1.16 1.35
N ASP A 29 14.39 1.41 2.17
CA ASP A 29 15.13 0.35 2.86
C ASP A 29 14.24 -0.37 3.87
N MET A 30 13.44 0.41 4.62
CA MET A 30 12.48 -0.12 5.58
C MET A 30 11.48 -1.08 4.93
N LEU A 31 10.91 -0.74 3.78
CA LEU A 31 9.94 -1.60 3.09
C LEU A 31 10.60 -2.86 2.53
N SER A 32 11.73 -2.73 1.86
CA SER A 32 12.44 -3.86 1.25
C SER A 32 12.87 -4.90 2.27
N ARG A 33 13.26 -4.46 3.46
CA ARG A 33 13.72 -5.32 4.57
C ARG A 33 12.60 -5.84 5.46
N SER A 34 11.39 -5.25 5.40
CA SER A 34 10.27 -5.58 6.30
C SER A 34 9.10 -6.25 5.61
N ILE A 35 8.89 -6.01 4.31
CA ILE A 35 7.74 -6.54 3.57
C ILE A 35 8.21 -7.56 2.54
N PRO A 36 7.99 -8.85 2.79
CA PRO A 36 8.37 -9.89 1.85
C PRO A 36 7.54 -9.76 0.56
N GLY A 37 8.21 -9.88 -0.59
CA GLY A 37 7.56 -9.77 -1.89
C GLY A 37 7.18 -8.35 -2.33
N TYR A 38 7.68 -7.30 -1.64
CA TYR A 38 7.34 -5.91 -1.97
C TYR A 38 7.67 -5.53 -3.42
N SER A 39 8.86 -5.88 -3.91
CA SER A 39 9.24 -5.61 -5.31
C SER A 39 8.34 -6.36 -6.31
N ALA A 40 8.00 -7.62 -6.03
CA ALA A 40 7.09 -8.40 -6.86
C ALA A 40 5.69 -7.77 -6.94
N SER A 41 5.21 -7.16 -5.84
CA SER A 41 3.93 -6.43 -5.87
C SER A 41 3.98 -5.20 -6.78
N LEU A 42 5.10 -4.45 -6.79
CA LEU A 42 5.26 -3.30 -7.67
C LEU A 42 5.35 -3.71 -9.15
N ASP A 43 6.08 -4.78 -9.46
CA ASP A 43 6.17 -5.31 -10.83
C ASP A 43 4.81 -5.79 -11.34
N ALA A 44 4.01 -6.39 -10.47
CA ALA A 44 2.65 -6.77 -10.82
C ALA A 44 1.73 -5.56 -11.01
N ILE A 45 1.80 -4.53 -10.15
CA ILE A 45 1.05 -3.28 -10.34
C ILE A 45 1.36 -2.69 -11.71
N ARG A 46 2.64 -2.62 -12.11
CA ARG A 46 3.05 -2.18 -13.45
C ARG A 46 2.42 -3.02 -14.56
N SER A 47 2.48 -4.34 -14.43
CA SER A 47 1.90 -5.26 -15.42
C SER A 47 0.38 -5.13 -15.52
N LEU A 48 -0.30 -5.03 -14.37
CA LEU A 48 -1.76 -4.86 -14.29
C LEU A 48 -2.19 -3.52 -14.88
N ALA A 49 -1.43 -2.44 -14.66
CA ALA A 49 -1.72 -1.15 -15.28
C ALA A 49 -1.76 -1.23 -16.81
N GLY A 50 -0.82 -1.95 -17.42
CA GLY A 50 -0.81 -2.16 -18.87
C GLY A 50 -2.00 -2.96 -19.42
N ARG A 51 -2.72 -3.68 -18.57
CA ARG A 51 -3.85 -4.55 -18.97
C ARG A 51 -5.22 -3.96 -18.62
N PHE A 52 -5.35 -3.24 -17.52
CA PHE A 52 -6.63 -2.84 -16.94
C PHE A 52 -6.91 -1.35 -17.05
N VAL A 53 -5.88 -0.50 -17.22
CA VAL A 53 -6.11 0.93 -17.39
C VAL A 53 -6.81 1.18 -18.73
N GLN A 54 -7.93 1.90 -18.67
CA GLN A 54 -8.78 2.20 -19.81
C GLN A 54 -8.49 3.61 -20.33
N PRO A 55 -8.64 3.89 -21.64
CA PRO A 55 -8.44 5.23 -22.20
C PRO A 55 -9.32 6.28 -21.54
N SER A 56 -8.79 7.50 -21.38
CA SER A 56 -9.50 8.66 -20.84
C SER A 56 -10.01 8.46 -19.41
N THR A 57 -9.25 7.69 -18.57
CA THR A 57 -9.60 7.40 -17.19
C THR A 57 -8.52 7.83 -16.23
N ASN A 58 -8.84 7.83 -14.94
CA ASN A 58 -7.94 8.07 -13.86
C ASN A 58 -7.41 6.75 -13.26
N CYS A 59 -6.17 6.81 -12.77
CA CYS A 59 -5.59 5.79 -11.88
C CYS A 59 -5.32 6.44 -10.53
N TYR A 60 -5.58 5.75 -9.44
CA TYR A 60 -5.34 6.26 -8.10
C TYR A 60 -4.35 5.39 -7.35
N ASP A 61 -3.41 6.03 -6.64
CA ASP A 61 -2.55 5.41 -5.63
C ASP A 61 -2.90 6.04 -4.28
N LEU A 62 -3.74 5.36 -3.50
CA LEU A 62 -4.27 5.84 -2.23
C LEU A 62 -3.38 5.37 -1.08
N GLY A 63 -2.66 6.30 -0.45
CA GLY A 63 -1.58 6.06 0.48
C GLY A 63 -0.26 5.87 -0.26
N CYS A 64 0.08 6.82 -1.13
CA CYS A 64 1.19 6.69 -2.07
C CYS A 64 2.57 6.74 -1.41
N SER A 65 2.69 7.23 -0.17
CA SER A 65 3.96 7.40 0.53
C SER A 65 5.01 8.11 -0.35
N LEU A 66 6.09 7.43 -0.70
CA LEU A 66 7.15 7.99 -1.57
C LEU A 66 6.92 7.74 -3.07
N GLY A 67 5.75 7.21 -3.47
CA GLY A 67 5.34 7.08 -4.87
C GLY A 67 5.84 5.82 -5.59
N ALA A 68 6.27 4.77 -4.89
CA ALA A 68 6.73 3.55 -5.54
C ALA A 68 5.64 2.87 -6.37
N ALA A 69 4.42 2.74 -5.83
CA ALA A 69 3.27 2.21 -6.57
C ALA A 69 2.78 3.20 -7.63
N THR A 70 2.85 4.50 -7.36
CA THR A 70 2.57 5.57 -8.32
C THR A 70 3.42 5.44 -9.60
N LEU A 71 4.74 5.28 -9.44
CA LEU A 71 5.66 5.10 -10.57
C LEU A 71 5.44 3.78 -11.30
N ALA A 72 5.08 2.72 -10.56
CA ALA A 72 4.71 1.44 -11.16
C ALA A 72 3.44 1.57 -12.03
N LEU A 73 2.39 2.23 -11.50
CA LEU A 73 1.17 2.57 -12.26
C LEU A 73 1.49 3.41 -13.50
N GLN A 74 2.22 4.49 -13.31
CA GLN A 74 2.56 5.43 -14.38
C GLN A 74 3.33 4.74 -15.50
N SER A 75 4.41 4.03 -15.16
CA SER A 75 5.25 3.33 -16.17
C SER A 75 4.56 2.14 -16.82
N GLY A 76 3.56 1.54 -16.17
CA GLY A 76 2.76 0.43 -16.70
C GLY A 76 1.64 0.87 -17.62
N THR A 77 1.09 2.06 -17.44
CA THR A 77 -0.06 2.57 -18.21
C THR A 77 0.27 2.78 -19.67
N ARG A 78 -0.50 2.16 -20.56
CA ARG A 78 -0.37 2.26 -22.04
C ARG A 78 -1.55 2.99 -22.67
N ALA A 79 -2.68 3.07 -21.98
CA ALA A 79 -3.87 3.71 -22.47
C ALA A 79 -3.66 5.23 -22.59
N PRO A 80 -4.16 5.87 -23.69
CA PRO A 80 -4.01 7.31 -23.89
C PRO A 80 -4.94 8.12 -22.97
N GLN A 81 -4.57 9.38 -22.78
CA GLN A 81 -5.39 10.38 -22.06
C GLN A 81 -5.71 9.96 -20.62
N CYS A 82 -4.81 9.22 -19.97
CA CYS A 82 -4.93 8.82 -18.59
C CYS A 82 -4.17 9.80 -17.67
N ARG A 83 -4.49 9.74 -16.39
CA ARG A 83 -3.83 10.51 -15.32
C ARG A 83 -3.60 9.59 -14.12
N VAL A 84 -2.51 9.76 -13.41
CA VAL A 84 -2.26 9.10 -12.12
C VAL A 84 -2.43 10.14 -11.00
N ILE A 85 -3.26 9.82 -10.02
CA ILE A 85 -3.53 10.64 -8.86
C ILE A 85 -2.98 9.90 -7.64
N ALA A 86 -1.92 10.44 -7.06
CA ALA A 86 -1.23 9.88 -5.89
C ALA A 86 -1.62 10.67 -4.64
N VAL A 87 -2.13 10.01 -3.63
CA VAL A 87 -2.68 10.66 -2.43
C VAL A 87 -1.99 10.13 -1.18
N ASP A 88 -1.55 11.02 -0.30
CA ASP A 88 -1.10 10.69 1.05
C ASP A 88 -1.40 11.86 1.99
N ASN A 89 -1.60 11.58 3.28
CA ASN A 89 -1.88 12.61 4.27
C ASN A 89 -0.66 13.01 5.12
N ALA A 90 0.50 12.36 4.90
CA ALA A 90 1.73 12.67 5.61
C ALA A 90 2.55 13.71 4.83
N PRO A 91 2.71 14.97 5.31
CA PRO A 91 3.39 16.03 4.56
C PRO A 91 4.81 15.67 4.14
N ALA A 92 5.56 14.97 5.03
CA ALA A 92 6.91 14.51 4.74
C ALA A 92 6.96 13.50 3.58
N MET A 93 5.99 12.60 3.50
CA MET A 93 5.88 11.64 2.40
C MET A 93 5.50 12.33 1.09
N VAL A 94 4.51 13.21 1.12
CA VAL A 94 4.03 13.97 -0.05
C VAL A 94 5.15 14.83 -0.65
N SER A 95 5.89 15.57 0.19
CA SER A 95 7.00 16.39 -0.27
C SER A 95 8.04 15.55 -1.01
N ARG A 96 8.46 14.43 -0.42
CA ARG A 96 9.42 13.51 -1.03
C ARG A 96 8.86 12.81 -2.27
N CYS A 97 7.59 12.44 -2.26
CA CYS A 97 6.92 11.85 -3.42
C CYS A 97 6.98 12.79 -4.64
N ARG A 98 6.68 14.08 -4.44
CA ARG A 98 6.77 15.09 -5.51
C ARG A 98 8.19 15.19 -6.10
N GLU A 99 9.22 15.19 -5.25
CA GLU A 99 10.62 15.20 -5.70
C GLU A 99 10.98 13.95 -6.52
N ILE A 100 10.57 12.77 -6.03
CA ILE A 100 10.83 11.49 -6.68
C ILE A 100 10.10 11.40 -8.01
N VAL A 101 8.82 11.73 -8.04
CA VAL A 101 8.00 11.75 -9.27
C VAL A 101 8.58 12.71 -10.30
N ALA A 102 8.97 13.93 -9.91
CA ALA A 102 9.57 14.90 -10.81
C ALA A 102 10.88 14.39 -11.45
N ARG A 103 11.64 13.55 -10.75
CA ARG A 103 12.91 12.99 -11.22
C ARG A 103 12.75 11.69 -12.02
N GLU A 104 11.83 10.80 -11.61
CA GLU A 104 11.79 9.40 -12.04
C GLU A 104 10.58 9.05 -12.91
N ALA A 105 9.55 9.92 -12.98
CA ALA A 105 8.41 9.66 -13.83
C ALA A 105 8.81 9.58 -15.31
N ALA A 106 8.31 8.56 -16.00
CA ALA A 106 8.60 8.36 -17.43
C ALA A 106 8.00 9.51 -18.23
N PRO A 107 8.80 10.22 -19.09
CA PRO A 107 8.30 11.35 -19.87
C PRO A 107 7.14 11.00 -20.81
N SER A 108 7.08 9.76 -21.27
CA SER A 108 6.01 9.23 -22.14
C SER A 108 4.82 8.66 -21.39
N GLY A 109 4.88 8.60 -20.06
CA GLY A 109 3.78 8.10 -19.23
C GLY A 109 2.69 9.16 -19.01
N PRO A 110 1.55 8.78 -18.41
CA PRO A 110 0.53 9.73 -18.01
C PRO A 110 1.06 10.73 -16.98
N PRO A 111 0.52 11.96 -16.94
CA PRO A 111 0.86 12.93 -15.89
C PRO A 111 0.50 12.38 -14.52
N VAL A 112 1.31 12.75 -13.52
CA VAL A 112 1.13 12.35 -12.12
C VAL A 112 0.84 13.60 -11.28
N ASP A 113 -0.30 13.59 -10.59
CA ASP A 113 -0.69 14.61 -9.63
C ASP A 113 -0.50 14.06 -8.21
N VAL A 114 0.34 14.70 -7.40
CA VAL A 114 0.58 14.30 -6.00
C VAL A 114 -0.17 15.24 -5.07
N MET A 115 -1.17 14.69 -4.37
CA MET A 115 -2.07 15.43 -3.48
C MET A 115 -1.77 15.11 -2.01
N GLU A 116 -1.73 16.15 -1.18
CA GLU A 116 -1.76 16.03 0.27
C GLU A 116 -3.20 16.06 0.72
N ALA A 117 -3.76 14.91 1.08
CA ALA A 117 -5.14 14.79 1.53
C ALA A 117 -5.35 13.49 2.30
N ASP A 118 -6.35 13.47 3.17
CA ASP A 118 -6.84 12.22 3.72
C ASP A 118 -7.59 11.45 2.61
N LEU A 119 -7.23 10.20 2.40
CA LEU A 119 -7.83 9.37 1.35
C LEU A 119 -9.34 9.17 1.53
N ARG A 120 -9.87 9.40 2.74
CA ARG A 120 -11.31 9.33 3.05
C ARG A 120 -12.10 10.49 2.47
N ASP A 121 -11.42 11.63 2.24
CA ASP A 121 -11.98 12.87 1.71
C ASP A 121 -11.79 13.00 0.20
N VAL A 122 -11.12 12.03 -0.44
CA VAL A 122 -10.88 12.06 -1.88
C VAL A 122 -12.05 11.46 -2.64
N ASP A 123 -12.59 12.24 -3.57
CA ASP A 123 -13.60 11.77 -4.50
C ASP A 123 -12.95 10.98 -5.65
N VAL A 124 -12.95 9.66 -5.49
CA VAL A 124 -12.51 8.75 -6.56
C VAL A 124 -13.56 8.82 -7.69
N SER A 125 -13.12 9.15 -8.90
CA SER A 125 -14.02 9.25 -10.04
C SER A 125 -13.36 8.79 -11.33
N ASN A 126 -14.15 8.19 -12.22
CA ASN A 126 -13.70 7.68 -13.52
C ASN A 126 -12.42 6.83 -13.41
N ALA A 127 -12.32 6.01 -12.37
CA ALA A 127 -11.12 5.24 -12.05
C ALA A 127 -11.14 3.87 -12.71
N SER A 128 -10.22 3.60 -13.62
CA SER A 128 -10.05 2.25 -14.17
C SER A 128 -9.10 1.37 -13.35
N MET A 129 -8.20 1.99 -12.56
CA MET A 129 -7.34 1.27 -11.63
C MET A 129 -7.13 2.07 -10.35
N VAL A 130 -7.27 1.39 -9.22
CA VAL A 130 -6.99 1.94 -7.88
C VAL A 130 -6.02 1.00 -7.19
N VAL A 131 -5.01 1.57 -6.54
CA VAL A 131 -4.04 0.84 -5.71
C VAL A 131 -4.13 1.35 -4.29
N MET A 132 -4.20 0.42 -3.34
CA MET A 132 -4.00 0.63 -1.91
C MET A 132 -2.93 -0.37 -1.46
N ASN A 133 -1.67 0.09 -1.43
CA ASN A 133 -0.54 -0.80 -1.18
C ASN A 133 -0.06 -0.69 0.26
N TYR A 134 -0.62 -1.52 1.14
CA TYR A 134 -0.41 -1.53 2.59
C TYR A 134 -0.93 -0.27 3.28
N THR A 135 -2.10 0.21 2.87
CA THR A 135 -2.70 1.48 3.31
C THR A 135 -3.95 1.28 4.16
N LEU A 136 -4.89 0.42 3.74
CA LEU A 136 -6.20 0.28 4.39
C LEU A 136 -6.08 -0.13 5.88
N GLN A 137 -5.03 -0.84 6.24
CA GLN A 137 -4.73 -1.26 7.61
C GLN A 137 -4.52 -0.09 8.60
N PHE A 138 -4.25 1.11 8.10
CA PHE A 138 -4.12 2.35 8.89
C PHE A 138 -5.43 3.15 9.00
N VAL A 139 -6.44 2.80 8.22
CA VAL A 139 -7.78 3.39 8.30
C VAL A 139 -8.53 2.74 9.47
N PRO A 140 -9.30 3.50 10.28
CA PRO A 140 -10.14 2.92 11.32
C PRO A 140 -11.04 1.80 10.77
N ALA A 141 -11.10 0.67 11.46
CA ALA A 141 -11.77 -0.54 10.96
C ALA A 141 -13.24 -0.31 10.59
N ILE A 142 -13.92 0.59 11.32
CA ILE A 142 -15.34 0.93 11.10
C ILE A 142 -15.55 1.71 9.78
N GLU A 143 -14.54 2.45 9.32
CA GLU A 143 -14.65 3.31 8.13
C GLU A 143 -14.23 2.60 6.83
N ARG A 144 -13.54 1.44 6.94
CA ARG A 144 -12.99 0.72 5.77
C ARG A 144 -14.04 0.26 4.78
N GLY A 145 -15.24 -0.10 5.28
CA GLY A 145 -16.34 -0.54 4.42
C GLY A 145 -16.85 0.58 3.53
N ASP A 146 -17.15 1.73 4.13
CA ASP A 146 -17.67 2.90 3.45
C ASP A 146 -16.63 3.47 2.45
N LEU A 147 -15.36 3.50 2.85
CA LEU A 147 -14.27 3.91 1.96
C LEU A 147 -14.20 3.03 0.71
N LEU A 148 -14.20 1.70 0.86
CA LEU A 148 -14.18 0.79 -0.28
C LEU A 148 -15.46 0.89 -1.13
N GLY A 149 -16.61 1.18 -0.52
CA GLY A 149 -17.86 1.48 -1.23
C GLY A 149 -17.76 2.73 -2.11
N LYS A 150 -17.21 3.83 -1.57
CA LYS A 150 -16.93 5.08 -2.32
C LYS A 150 -15.96 4.81 -3.48
N ILE A 151 -14.87 4.08 -3.22
CA ILE A 151 -13.91 3.71 -4.26
C ILE A 151 -14.60 2.90 -5.37
N CYS A 152 -15.33 1.85 -5.02
CA CYS A 152 -16.04 1.03 -5.99
C CYS A 152 -17.03 1.85 -6.82
N ALA A 153 -17.79 2.74 -6.21
CA ALA A 153 -18.75 3.62 -6.90
C ALA A 153 -18.07 4.55 -7.93
N GLY A 154 -16.88 5.08 -7.60
CA GLY A 154 -16.10 5.96 -8.48
C GLY A 154 -15.31 5.26 -9.57
N MET A 155 -15.21 3.92 -9.53
CA MET A 155 -14.49 3.16 -10.58
C MET A 155 -15.34 2.98 -11.83
N THR A 156 -14.68 2.82 -12.96
CA THR A 156 -15.31 2.42 -14.22
C THR A 156 -15.74 0.96 -14.21
N ARG A 157 -16.62 0.57 -15.11
CA ARG A 157 -16.97 -0.86 -15.31
C ARG A 157 -15.71 -1.66 -15.66
N ASN A 158 -15.53 -2.82 -15.04
CA ASN A 158 -14.34 -3.66 -15.14
C ASN A 158 -13.05 -3.00 -14.63
N GLY A 159 -13.16 -1.92 -13.86
CA GLY A 159 -12.03 -1.32 -13.16
C GLY A 159 -11.45 -2.28 -12.12
N LEU A 160 -10.16 -2.16 -11.86
CA LEU A 160 -9.38 -3.04 -10.97
C LEU A 160 -8.94 -2.29 -9.72
N LEU A 161 -9.25 -2.82 -8.54
CA LEU A 161 -8.61 -2.47 -7.29
C LEU A 161 -7.50 -3.49 -6.96
N VAL A 162 -6.31 -3.00 -6.67
CA VAL A 162 -5.21 -3.76 -6.06
C VAL A 162 -5.15 -3.37 -4.59
N LEU A 163 -5.40 -4.31 -3.69
CA LEU A 163 -5.40 -4.10 -2.25
C LEU A 163 -4.36 -5.02 -1.61
N SER A 164 -3.25 -4.45 -1.17
CA SER A 164 -2.20 -5.18 -0.45
C SER A 164 -2.27 -4.86 1.04
N GLU A 165 -2.24 -5.88 1.90
CA GLU A 165 -2.41 -5.74 3.34
C GLU A 165 -1.59 -6.77 4.13
N LYS A 166 -1.23 -6.41 5.34
CA LYS A 166 -0.86 -7.40 6.35
C LYS A 166 -2.14 -7.99 6.92
N VAL A 167 -2.18 -9.31 7.03
CA VAL A 167 -3.33 -10.05 7.57
C VAL A 167 -2.90 -10.90 8.76
N PHE A 168 -3.88 -11.40 9.52
CA PHE A 168 -3.66 -12.46 10.49
C PHE A 168 -4.48 -13.70 10.11
N ASP A 169 -4.00 -14.86 10.55
CA ASP A 169 -4.71 -16.13 10.35
C ASP A 169 -5.67 -16.38 11.51
N GLU A 170 -6.85 -16.98 11.22
CA GLU A 170 -7.84 -17.31 12.24
C GLU A 170 -7.44 -18.52 13.09
N ASP A 171 -6.51 -19.35 12.59
CA ASP A 171 -5.90 -20.43 13.35
C ASP A 171 -4.68 -19.89 14.12
N PRO A 172 -4.70 -19.94 15.46
CA PRO A 172 -3.64 -19.35 16.28
C PRO A 172 -2.28 -20.05 16.12
N GLU A 173 -2.25 -21.34 15.78
CA GLU A 173 -0.99 -22.07 15.55
C GLU A 173 -0.36 -21.63 14.22
N ILE A 174 -1.16 -21.50 13.18
CA ILE A 174 -0.72 -20.97 11.88
C ILE A 174 -0.30 -19.52 12.00
N GLU A 175 -1.08 -18.67 12.72
CA GLU A 175 -0.69 -17.28 12.95
C GLU A 175 0.67 -17.15 13.66
N ALA A 176 0.89 -17.94 14.71
CA ALA A 176 2.17 -17.95 15.41
C ALA A 176 3.34 -18.32 14.47
N LEU A 177 3.16 -19.35 13.64
CA LEU A 177 4.16 -19.76 12.66
C LEU A 177 4.44 -18.66 11.61
N LEU A 178 3.40 -18.01 11.09
CA LEU A 178 3.54 -16.92 10.11
C LEU A 178 4.27 -15.72 10.69
N ILE A 179 4.03 -15.39 11.96
CA ILE A 179 4.74 -14.33 12.69
C ILE A 179 6.23 -14.70 12.83
N GLU A 180 6.54 -15.93 13.22
CA GLU A 180 7.93 -16.39 13.35
C GLU A 180 8.66 -16.34 12.01
N MET A 181 8.08 -16.88 10.95
CA MET A 181 8.64 -16.81 9.59
C MET A 181 8.89 -15.37 9.13
N HIS A 182 8.01 -14.43 9.48
CA HIS A 182 8.20 -13.01 9.18
C HIS A 182 9.34 -12.40 10.02
N HIS A 183 9.50 -12.79 11.29
CA HIS A 183 10.63 -12.37 12.12
C HIS A 183 11.95 -12.89 11.53
N ASP A 184 11.99 -14.15 11.09
CA ASP A 184 13.16 -14.73 10.42
C ASP A 184 13.51 -14.01 9.12
N PHE A 185 12.51 -13.62 8.34
CA PHE A 185 12.72 -12.78 7.16
C PHE A 185 13.40 -11.45 7.53
N LYS A 186 12.95 -10.77 8.58
CA LYS A 186 13.56 -9.51 9.05
C LYS A 186 14.99 -9.73 9.56
N ARG A 187 15.25 -10.82 10.32
CA ARG A 187 16.61 -11.19 10.78
C ARG A 187 17.56 -11.40 9.61
N ARG A 188 17.13 -12.15 8.58
CA ARG A 188 17.90 -12.35 7.35
C ARG A 188 18.17 -11.04 6.60
N ASN A 189 17.32 -10.04 6.76
CA ASN A 189 17.48 -8.70 6.24
C ASN A 189 18.17 -7.75 7.24
N ALA A 190 18.96 -8.29 8.17
CA ALA A 190 19.82 -7.57 9.10
C ALA A 190 19.10 -6.63 10.09
N TYR A 191 17.87 -6.96 10.52
CA TYR A 191 17.27 -6.41 11.74
C TYR A 191 17.62 -7.28 12.94
N SER A 192 17.97 -6.65 14.06
CA SER A 192 18.10 -7.31 15.36
C SER A 192 16.72 -7.61 15.97
N ASP A 193 16.66 -8.56 16.91
CA ASP A 193 15.42 -8.87 17.64
C ASP A 193 14.87 -7.67 18.39
N LEU A 194 15.75 -6.80 18.89
CA LEU A 194 15.37 -5.57 19.58
C LEU A 194 14.68 -4.57 18.62
N GLU A 195 15.24 -4.36 17.43
CA GLU A 195 14.61 -3.52 16.40
C GLU A 195 13.26 -4.10 15.95
N ILE A 196 13.15 -5.42 15.78
CA ILE A 196 11.92 -6.12 15.44
C ILE A 196 10.85 -5.90 16.51
N SER A 197 11.19 -6.08 17.78
CA SER A 197 10.28 -5.91 18.92
C SER A 197 9.81 -4.46 19.04
N ARG A 198 10.71 -3.48 18.99
CA ARG A 198 10.39 -2.04 19.09
C ARG A 198 9.49 -1.58 17.95
N LYS A 199 9.83 -1.96 16.71
CA LYS A 199 9.03 -1.63 15.54
C LYS A 199 7.63 -2.25 15.61
N ARG A 200 7.53 -3.49 16.12
CA ARG A 200 6.25 -4.14 16.35
C ARG A 200 5.41 -3.35 17.36
N ALA A 201 5.96 -3.02 18.52
CA ALA A 201 5.27 -2.25 19.56
C ALA A 201 4.81 -0.86 19.09
N ALA A 202 5.58 -0.19 18.22
CA ALA A 202 5.18 1.09 17.63
C ALA A 202 4.05 0.92 16.62
N LEU A 203 4.08 -0.12 15.77
CA LEU A 203 3.08 -0.38 14.74
C LEU A 203 1.75 -0.91 15.31
N GLU A 204 1.76 -1.75 16.34
CA GLU A 204 0.55 -2.32 16.96
C GLU A 204 -0.46 -1.24 17.43
N LYS A 205 -0.01 -0.01 17.63
CA LYS A 205 -0.86 1.12 18.04
C LYS A 205 -1.59 1.79 16.87
N VAL A 206 -1.14 1.59 15.63
CA VAL A 206 -1.63 2.32 14.46
C VAL A 206 -2.03 1.40 13.30
N LEU A 207 -1.46 0.21 13.21
CA LEU A 207 -1.73 -0.77 12.17
C LEU A 207 -2.62 -1.88 12.73
N VAL A 208 -3.84 -1.98 12.21
CA VAL A 208 -4.82 -3.00 12.62
C VAL A 208 -5.07 -3.94 11.45
N PRO A 209 -4.50 -5.16 11.46
CA PRO A 209 -4.74 -6.13 10.39
C PRO A 209 -6.14 -6.73 10.47
N ASP A 210 -6.64 -7.24 9.34
CA ASP A 210 -7.87 -8.01 9.23
C ASP A 210 -7.55 -9.42 8.71
N THR A 211 -8.53 -10.35 8.73
CA THR A 211 -8.40 -11.65 8.06
C THR A 211 -8.67 -11.54 6.56
N ILE A 212 -8.19 -12.50 5.77
CA ILE A 212 -8.53 -12.61 4.34
C ILE A 212 -10.05 -12.69 4.16
N ARG A 213 -10.74 -13.43 5.02
CA ARG A 213 -12.20 -13.56 5.00
C ARG A 213 -12.88 -12.20 5.18
N THR A 214 -12.42 -11.39 6.15
CA THR A 214 -12.95 -10.05 6.41
C THR A 214 -12.74 -9.13 5.21
N HIS A 215 -11.55 -9.12 4.61
CA HIS A 215 -11.29 -8.33 3.40
C HIS A 215 -12.21 -8.73 2.24
N ARG A 216 -12.34 -10.02 1.95
CA ARG A 216 -13.22 -10.50 0.87
C ARG A 216 -14.70 -10.16 1.11
N LYS A 217 -15.19 -10.32 2.35
CA LYS A 217 -16.55 -9.95 2.72
C LYS A 217 -16.77 -8.45 2.54
N ARG A 218 -15.83 -7.63 2.98
CA ARG A 218 -15.91 -6.17 2.87
C ARG A 218 -15.90 -5.72 1.40
N LEU A 219 -15.04 -6.30 0.55
CA LEU A 219 -15.02 -6.02 -0.89
C LEU A 219 -16.34 -6.39 -1.57
N ALA A 220 -16.90 -7.56 -1.26
CA ALA A 220 -18.20 -7.96 -1.80
C ALA A 220 -19.33 -7.01 -1.35
N SER A 221 -19.36 -6.61 -0.07
CA SER A 221 -20.33 -5.64 0.44
C SER A 221 -20.15 -4.24 -0.14
N ALA A 222 -18.94 -3.86 -0.53
CA ALA A 222 -18.61 -2.59 -1.20
C ALA A 222 -19.03 -2.56 -2.68
N GLY A 223 -19.47 -3.69 -3.27
CA GLY A 223 -19.98 -3.78 -4.65
C GLY A 223 -18.98 -4.36 -5.67
N PHE A 224 -17.81 -4.84 -5.24
CA PHE A 224 -16.90 -5.56 -6.15
C PHE A 224 -17.49 -6.94 -6.49
N ARG A 225 -17.57 -7.25 -7.79
CA ARG A 225 -18.15 -8.51 -8.28
C ARG A 225 -17.28 -9.73 -8.04
N HIS A 226 -15.97 -9.54 -8.16
CA HIS A 226 -14.97 -10.58 -7.99
C HIS A 226 -13.83 -10.10 -7.12
N SER A 227 -13.34 -10.95 -6.23
CA SER A 227 -12.10 -10.68 -5.49
C SER A 227 -11.34 -11.97 -5.22
N GLY A 228 -10.02 -11.90 -5.25
CA GLY A 228 -9.16 -13.05 -4.99
C GLY A 228 -7.76 -12.64 -4.55
N VAL A 229 -7.13 -13.46 -3.72
CA VAL A 229 -5.72 -13.31 -3.39
C VAL A 229 -4.90 -13.81 -4.58
N TRP A 230 -3.96 -12.99 -5.07
CA TRP A 230 -3.08 -13.35 -6.16
C TRP A 230 -1.60 -13.44 -5.73
N LEU A 231 -1.25 -12.76 -4.60
CA LEU A 231 0.09 -12.82 -4.00
C LEU A 231 -0.07 -13.03 -2.50
N ARG A 232 0.71 -13.96 -1.94
CA ARG A 232 0.84 -14.18 -0.50
C ARG A 232 2.29 -14.52 -0.14
N HIS A 233 2.82 -13.78 0.83
CA HIS A 233 4.06 -14.08 1.51
C HIS A 233 3.83 -14.00 3.02
N PHE A 234 3.84 -15.15 3.69
CA PHE A 234 3.52 -15.27 5.12
C PHE A 234 2.15 -14.61 5.42
N ASN A 235 2.16 -13.59 6.25
CA ASN A 235 0.99 -12.77 6.60
C ASN A 235 0.87 -11.46 5.80
N PHE A 236 1.53 -11.36 4.64
CA PHE A 236 1.36 -10.26 3.67
C PHE A 236 0.67 -10.80 2.43
N ILE A 237 -0.40 -10.13 2.04
CA ILE A 237 -1.20 -10.52 0.87
C ILE A 237 -1.41 -9.35 -0.08
N SER A 238 -1.74 -9.66 -1.31
CA SER A 238 -2.36 -8.73 -2.23
C SER A 238 -3.59 -9.36 -2.87
N LEU A 239 -4.69 -8.61 -2.87
CA LEU A 239 -5.96 -8.97 -3.47
C LEU A 239 -6.17 -8.17 -4.76
N LEU A 240 -6.79 -8.79 -5.74
CA LEU A 240 -7.41 -8.12 -6.86
C LEU A 240 -8.92 -8.09 -6.62
N ALA A 241 -9.56 -6.96 -6.88
CA ALA A 241 -11.00 -6.85 -6.86
C ALA A 241 -11.51 -6.10 -8.10
N VAL A 242 -12.50 -6.65 -8.78
CA VAL A 242 -13.06 -6.13 -10.04
C VAL A 242 -14.46 -5.58 -9.79
N ARG A 243 -14.68 -4.34 -10.27
CA ARG A 243 -16.00 -3.71 -10.26
C ARG A 243 -16.96 -4.31 -11.26
#